data_e3a78068180e9eb2004e5a1799430f16
#
_entry.id   e3a78068180e9eb2004e5a1799430f16
#
_cell.length_a   1.000
_cell.length_b   1.000
_cell.length_c   1.000
_cell.angle_alpha   90.00
_cell.angle_beta   90.00
_cell.angle_gamma   90.00
#
_symmetry.space_group_name_H-M   'P 1'
#
loop_
_entity.id
_entity.type
_entity.pdbx_description
1 polymer ?
#
loop_
_entity_poly.entity_id
_entity_poly.type
_entity_poly.pdbx_seq_one_letter_code
_entity_poly.pdbx_strand_id
1 'polypeptide(L)'
;EQAFTVQASGRQCQLHPQAPKMVKHGHNDCRFVEGQEYLYRRMTIREVARVQGFPDDFQFIYTNTNNAYKMIGNAVPVNLAYEVAVAKSNDKGRAYEYICLQTLNEEINKIRLAKIVENSSFDAAYRAWNAIDDATRNVLTISAKAAVSTLFDMEPLIIEDDEDCLELFIQPDTKGVVGDVRDIIILRKHIMWEIGLSIKHNHFAVKHSRLGKQLDFGEKWFEVPCSNEYWNEVKPIFEYLADEIADGKKWSELPNKERDVYIPLLNAFITEIVRADSTHENVPQKMVEYLLGQFDFYKVISIDNKYVTQI
;
A
#
# COMPACT_ATOMS: atom_id res chain seq x y z
N GLU A 1 23.39 4.72 16.80
CA GLU A 1 23.18 6.12 17.27
C GLU A 1 22.33 6.86 16.25
N GLN A 2 21.39 7.68 16.73
CA GLN A 2 20.59 8.53 15.83
C GLN A 2 21.47 9.64 15.27
N ALA A 3 21.42 9.82 13.94
CA ALA A 3 22.09 10.93 13.30
C ALA A 3 21.34 12.25 13.56
N PHE A 4 22.10 13.35 13.72
CA PHE A 4 21.50 14.68 13.79
C PHE A 4 20.89 15.08 12.45
N THR A 5 19.98 16.04 12.45
CA THR A 5 19.38 16.60 11.22
C THR A 5 20.46 17.13 10.27
N VAL A 6 20.42 16.70 9.01
CA VAL A 6 21.30 17.21 7.96
C VAL A 6 20.85 18.60 7.56
N GLN A 7 21.72 19.59 7.81
CA GLN A 7 21.40 20.99 7.52
C GLN A 7 21.72 21.36 6.07
N ALA A 8 20.83 22.12 5.44
CA ALA A 8 20.98 22.60 4.08
C ALA A 8 22.07 23.68 3.87
N SER A 9 22.61 24.24 4.96
CA SER A 9 23.55 25.37 4.87
C SER A 9 24.94 25.01 4.36
N GLY A 10 25.30 23.74 4.32
CA GLY A 10 26.66 23.28 3.96
C GLY A 10 27.78 23.74 4.91
N ARG A 11 27.51 24.71 5.80
CA ARG A 11 28.47 25.26 6.76
C ARG A 11 28.59 24.42 8.03
N GLN A 12 27.53 23.74 8.43
CA GLN A 12 27.47 22.86 9.61
C GLN A 12 27.33 21.41 9.15
N CYS A 13 28.32 20.90 8.45
CA CYS A 13 28.39 19.48 8.17
C CYS A 13 28.83 18.75 9.44
N GLN A 14 28.13 17.70 9.79
CA GLN A 14 28.43 16.87 10.94
C GLN A 14 29.83 16.24 10.82
N LEU A 15 30.52 16.16 11.92
CA LEU A 15 31.73 15.35 12.00
C LEU A 15 31.38 13.88 11.86
N HIS A 16 32.32 13.09 11.39
CA HIS A 16 32.16 11.64 11.30
C HIS A 16 31.79 11.06 12.68
N PRO A 17 30.87 10.08 12.79
CA PRO A 17 30.38 9.56 14.08
C PRO A 17 31.47 9.00 14.99
N GLN A 18 32.61 8.56 14.43
CA GLN A 18 33.75 8.08 15.18
C GLN A 18 34.66 9.21 15.72
N ALA A 19 34.39 10.46 15.37
CA ALA A 19 35.17 11.57 15.94
C ALA A 19 34.91 11.67 17.44
N PRO A 20 35.93 11.60 18.29
CA PRO A 20 35.77 11.73 19.74
C PRO A 20 35.33 13.15 20.09
N LYS A 21 34.75 13.34 21.29
CA LYS A 21 34.41 14.67 21.79
C LYS A 21 35.71 15.47 21.97
N MET A 22 35.72 16.73 21.48
CA MET A 22 36.85 17.62 21.68
C MET A 22 37.12 17.86 23.19
N VAL A 23 38.37 17.94 23.54
CA VAL A 23 38.81 18.25 24.90
C VAL A 23 38.68 19.75 25.16
N LYS A 24 37.94 20.13 26.18
CA LYS A 24 37.74 21.52 26.59
C LYS A 24 38.88 21.96 27.54
N HIS A 25 39.67 22.91 27.10
CA HIS A 25 40.76 23.50 27.89
C HIS A 25 40.41 24.88 28.49
N GLY A 26 39.33 25.52 28.04
CA GLY A 26 38.88 26.84 28.53
C GLY A 26 37.49 27.20 28.01
N HIS A 27 37.05 28.43 28.30
CA HIS A 27 35.70 28.84 27.93
C HIS A 27 35.41 28.74 26.42
N ASN A 28 36.44 29.09 25.59
CA ASN A 28 36.37 29.03 24.13
C ASN A 28 37.56 28.25 23.51
N ASP A 29 38.27 27.44 24.30
CA ASP A 29 39.40 26.63 23.85
C ASP A 29 39.00 25.14 23.91
N CYS A 30 38.66 24.60 22.73
CA CYS A 30 38.42 23.18 22.55
C CYS A 30 39.45 22.61 21.54
N ARG A 31 40.10 21.53 21.90
CA ARG A 31 41.15 20.90 21.10
C ARG A 31 40.79 19.50 20.69
N PHE A 32 41.34 19.05 19.55
CA PHE A 32 41.22 17.67 19.13
C PHE A 32 41.94 16.76 20.11
N VAL A 33 41.45 15.53 20.21
CA VAL A 33 42.14 14.51 21.01
C VAL A 33 43.46 14.19 20.31
N GLU A 34 44.56 14.29 21.05
CA GLU A 34 45.91 14.05 20.53
C GLU A 34 46.04 12.65 19.95
N GLY A 35 46.61 12.51 18.75
CA GLY A 35 46.74 11.26 18.02
C GLY A 35 45.45 10.75 17.34
N GLN A 36 44.34 11.47 17.45
CA GLN A 36 43.08 11.13 16.80
C GLN A 36 42.53 12.22 15.91
N GLU A 37 43.36 13.18 15.51
CA GLU A 37 43.02 14.35 14.71
C GLU A 37 42.41 13.94 13.35
N TYR A 38 42.82 12.81 12.80
CA TYR A 38 42.34 12.28 11.54
C TYR A 38 40.83 11.86 11.58
N LEU A 39 40.24 11.66 12.77
CA LEU A 39 38.84 11.35 12.93
C LEU A 39 37.92 12.59 12.86
N TYR A 40 38.49 13.82 13.03
CA TYR A 40 37.71 15.05 12.98
C TYR A 40 37.48 15.55 11.55
N ARG A 41 37.13 14.64 10.65
CA ARG A 41 36.79 14.96 9.29
C ARG A 41 35.28 15.18 9.12
N ARG A 42 34.91 16.00 8.17
CA ARG A 42 33.51 16.11 7.73
C ARG A 42 33.09 14.81 7.07
N MET A 43 31.82 14.48 7.22
CA MET A 43 31.24 13.40 6.44
C MET A 43 31.30 13.74 4.95
N THR A 44 31.60 12.76 4.13
CA THR A 44 31.58 12.91 2.66
C THR A 44 30.13 13.09 2.17
N ILE A 45 29.97 13.63 0.96
CA ILE A 45 28.66 13.78 0.33
C ILE A 45 27.91 12.45 0.32
N ARG A 46 28.58 11.33 0.02
CA ARG A 46 27.97 10.01 0.01
C ARG A 46 27.55 9.53 1.39
N GLU A 47 28.34 9.77 2.42
CA GLU A 47 27.96 9.43 3.80
C GLU A 47 26.75 10.23 4.27
N VAL A 48 26.68 11.52 3.95
CA VAL A 48 25.52 12.36 4.27
C VAL A 48 24.27 11.92 3.48
N ALA A 49 24.44 11.54 2.22
CA ALA A 49 23.36 11.00 1.39
C ALA A 49 22.80 9.68 1.98
N ARG A 50 23.67 8.79 2.45
CA ARG A 50 23.26 7.56 3.16
C ARG A 50 22.45 7.84 4.43
N VAL A 51 22.85 8.85 5.22
CA VAL A 51 22.09 9.30 6.41
C VAL A 51 20.68 9.77 6.03
N GLN A 52 20.50 10.40 4.87
CA GLN A 52 19.19 10.79 4.33
C GLN A 52 18.45 9.66 3.63
N GLY A 53 19.04 8.44 3.56
CA GLY A 53 18.41 7.27 2.96
C GLY A 53 18.50 7.21 1.43
N PHE A 54 19.37 8.01 0.79
CA PHE A 54 19.61 7.88 -0.64
C PHE A 54 20.35 6.58 -0.97
N PRO A 55 19.95 5.87 -2.06
CA PRO A 55 20.69 4.71 -2.54
C PRO A 55 22.11 5.04 -2.96
N ASP A 56 23.02 4.06 -2.89
CA ASP A 56 24.44 4.27 -3.21
C ASP A 56 24.70 4.58 -4.69
N ASP A 57 23.83 4.15 -5.56
CA ASP A 57 23.88 4.42 -6.99
C ASP A 57 23.23 5.76 -7.40
N PHE A 58 22.57 6.45 -6.46
CA PHE A 58 21.99 7.76 -6.74
C PHE A 58 23.07 8.79 -7.02
N GLN A 59 23.04 9.40 -8.20
CA GLN A 59 24.01 10.38 -8.65
C GLN A 59 23.55 11.81 -8.39
N PHE A 60 24.34 12.57 -7.63
CA PHE A 60 24.13 14.00 -7.43
C PHE A 60 24.94 14.78 -8.46
N ILE A 61 24.28 15.60 -9.25
CA ILE A 61 24.95 16.52 -10.21
C ILE A 61 25.10 17.87 -9.52
N TYR A 62 26.34 18.27 -9.24
CA TYR A 62 26.64 19.52 -8.53
C TYR A 62 27.92 20.20 -9.07
N THR A 63 27.95 21.50 -8.94
CA THR A 63 29.11 22.32 -9.38
C THR A 63 30.20 22.45 -8.32
N ASN A 64 29.83 22.31 -7.04
CA ASN A 64 30.75 22.31 -5.91
C ASN A 64 30.15 21.52 -4.73
N THR A 65 31.02 21.12 -3.78
CA THR A 65 30.68 20.31 -2.63
C THR A 65 29.62 20.95 -1.72
N ASN A 66 29.63 22.28 -1.55
CA ASN A 66 28.63 22.96 -0.73
C ASN A 66 27.22 22.87 -1.35
N ASN A 67 27.12 22.91 -2.68
CA ASN A 67 25.86 22.70 -3.37
C ASN A 67 25.33 21.26 -3.17
N ALA A 68 26.21 20.27 -3.17
CA ALA A 68 25.81 18.89 -2.89
C ALA A 68 25.24 18.73 -1.47
N TYR A 69 25.90 19.28 -0.45
CA TYR A 69 25.38 19.27 0.92
C TYR A 69 24.04 20.00 1.03
N LYS A 70 23.89 21.12 0.32
CA LYS A 70 22.64 21.88 0.28
C LYS A 70 21.51 21.09 -0.37
N MET A 71 21.80 20.39 -1.45
CA MET A 71 20.82 19.52 -2.12
C MET A 71 20.34 18.41 -1.18
N ILE A 72 21.26 17.70 -0.53
CA ILE A 72 20.92 16.62 0.40
C ILE A 72 20.15 17.14 1.61
N GLY A 73 20.60 18.24 2.21
CA GLY A 73 19.94 18.82 3.39
C GLY A 73 18.54 19.40 3.12
N ASN A 74 18.24 19.79 1.87
CA ASN A 74 16.90 20.22 1.44
C ASN A 74 15.99 19.05 1.08
N ALA A 75 16.55 17.85 0.89
CA ALA A 75 15.74 16.68 0.54
C ALA A 75 15.00 16.14 1.76
N VAL A 76 13.77 15.70 1.56
CA VAL A 76 13.06 14.87 2.54
C VAL A 76 13.75 13.50 2.60
N PRO A 77 14.04 12.93 3.79
CA PRO A 77 14.60 11.60 3.89
C PRO A 77 13.77 10.59 3.08
N VAL A 78 14.41 9.79 2.24
CA VAL A 78 13.73 8.92 1.26
C VAL A 78 12.73 7.99 1.92
N ASN A 79 13.09 7.37 3.05
CA ASN A 79 12.19 6.49 3.78
C ASN A 79 10.98 7.25 4.34
N LEU A 80 11.18 8.46 4.87
CA LEU A 80 10.06 9.30 5.36
C LEU A 80 9.14 9.70 4.21
N ALA A 81 9.69 10.10 3.05
CA ALA A 81 8.90 10.41 1.86
C ALA A 81 8.07 9.21 1.40
N TYR A 82 8.65 8.01 1.44
CA TYR A 82 7.96 6.76 1.11
C TYR A 82 6.80 6.48 2.08
N GLU A 83 7.04 6.54 3.40
CA GLU A 83 6.00 6.31 4.42
C GLU A 83 4.86 7.34 4.33
N VAL A 84 5.19 8.60 4.12
CA VAL A 84 4.17 9.66 3.90
C VAL A 84 3.38 9.42 2.61
N ALA A 85 4.04 8.98 1.53
CA ALA A 85 3.36 8.66 0.28
C ALA A 85 2.41 7.47 0.41
N VAL A 86 2.83 6.42 1.12
CA VAL A 86 2.00 5.22 1.40
C VAL A 86 0.80 5.58 2.27
N ALA A 87 0.99 6.36 3.35
CA ALA A 87 -0.10 6.83 4.20
C ALA A 87 -1.13 7.64 3.40
N LYS A 88 -0.68 8.62 2.61
CA LYS A 88 -1.57 9.43 1.75
C LYS A 88 -2.31 8.60 0.69
N SER A 89 -1.71 7.53 0.17
CA SER A 89 -2.36 6.63 -0.79
C SER A 89 -3.52 5.87 -0.15
N ASN A 90 -3.32 5.36 1.07
CA ASN A 90 -4.38 4.67 1.83
C ASN A 90 -5.53 5.64 2.19
N ASP A 91 -5.21 6.87 2.58
CA ASP A 91 -6.22 7.88 2.91
C ASP A 91 -7.05 8.24 1.68
N LYS A 92 -6.44 8.37 0.49
CA LYS A 92 -7.20 8.63 -0.74
C LYS A 92 -8.14 7.48 -1.12
N GLY A 93 -7.73 6.22 -0.93
CA GLY A 93 -8.59 5.06 -1.15
C GLY A 93 -9.84 5.11 -0.26
N ARG A 94 -9.64 5.25 1.04
CA ARG A 94 -10.75 5.37 2.02
C ARG A 94 -11.60 6.61 1.82
N ALA A 95 -10.98 7.74 1.46
CA ALA A 95 -11.72 8.96 1.12
C ALA A 95 -12.61 8.74 -0.12
N TYR A 96 -12.16 7.96 -1.08
CA TYR A 96 -12.95 7.64 -2.27
C TYR A 96 -14.12 6.70 -1.94
N GLU A 97 -13.92 5.72 -1.06
CA GLU A 97 -15.01 4.89 -0.52
C GLU A 97 -16.09 5.77 0.14
N TYR A 98 -15.68 6.72 0.99
CA TYR A 98 -16.59 7.63 1.66
C TYR A 98 -17.43 8.44 0.67
N ILE A 99 -16.81 9.13 -0.28
CA ILE A 99 -17.55 9.98 -1.22
C ILE A 99 -18.42 9.17 -2.19
N CYS A 100 -18.01 7.96 -2.59
CA CYS A 100 -18.85 7.06 -3.36
C CYS A 100 -20.11 6.67 -2.59
N LEU A 101 -19.98 6.31 -1.30
CA LEU A 101 -21.11 5.98 -0.45
C LEU A 101 -22.07 7.18 -0.26
N GLN A 102 -21.53 8.37 0.00
CA GLN A 102 -22.33 9.60 0.14
C GLN A 102 -23.07 9.94 -1.15
N THR A 103 -22.37 9.88 -2.28
CA THR A 103 -22.98 10.16 -3.59
C THR A 103 -24.07 9.16 -3.94
N LEU A 104 -23.86 7.86 -3.65
CA LEU A 104 -24.92 6.86 -3.80
C LEU A 104 -26.15 7.21 -2.97
N ASN A 105 -25.95 7.51 -1.68
CA ASN A 105 -27.04 7.85 -0.79
C ASN A 105 -27.80 9.10 -1.27
N GLU A 106 -27.09 10.14 -1.69
CA GLU A 106 -27.67 11.38 -2.20
C GLU A 106 -28.48 11.16 -3.49
N GLU A 107 -27.91 10.44 -4.46
CA GLU A 107 -28.54 10.23 -5.75
C GLU A 107 -29.73 9.25 -5.67
N ILE A 108 -29.62 8.18 -4.87
CA ILE A 108 -30.73 7.24 -4.63
C ILE A 108 -31.89 7.95 -3.93
N ASN A 109 -31.63 8.80 -2.91
CA ASN A 109 -32.69 9.51 -2.19
C ASN A 109 -33.46 10.54 -3.01
N LYS A 110 -33.02 10.85 -4.24
CA LYS A 110 -33.84 11.63 -5.20
C LYS A 110 -34.95 10.80 -5.86
N ILE A 111 -34.83 9.47 -5.81
CA ILE A 111 -35.69 8.53 -6.52
C ILE A 111 -36.48 7.67 -5.54
N ARG A 112 -35.83 7.12 -4.51
CA ARG A 112 -36.39 6.22 -3.50
C ARG A 112 -35.64 6.35 -2.18
N LEU A 113 -36.14 5.72 -1.11
CA LEU A 113 -35.52 5.80 0.22
C LEU A 113 -34.21 4.98 0.30
N ALA A 114 -33.15 5.63 0.77
CA ALA A 114 -31.91 4.97 1.15
C ALA A 114 -31.35 5.56 2.43
N LYS A 115 -30.61 4.77 3.20
CA LYS A 115 -29.92 5.20 4.41
C LYS A 115 -28.53 4.61 4.49
N ILE A 116 -27.60 5.39 5.01
CA ILE A 116 -26.27 4.89 5.38
C ILE A 116 -26.36 4.22 6.75
N VAL A 117 -25.79 3.01 6.86
CA VAL A 117 -25.58 2.32 8.14
C VAL A 117 -24.13 2.56 8.55
N GLU A 118 -23.95 3.46 9.49
CA GLU A 118 -22.64 3.83 10.00
C GLU A 118 -22.01 2.71 10.83
N ASN A 119 -20.69 2.56 10.69
CA ASN A 119 -19.86 1.63 11.44
C ASN A 119 -18.43 2.16 11.55
N SER A 120 -17.52 1.43 12.20
CA SER A 120 -16.12 1.86 12.39
C SER A 120 -15.36 2.08 11.08
N SER A 121 -15.72 1.38 10.00
CA SER A 121 -15.13 1.57 8.66
C SER A 121 -15.63 2.87 8.03
N PHE A 122 -16.90 3.21 8.21
CA PHE A 122 -17.45 4.51 7.83
C PHE A 122 -16.70 5.66 8.54
N ASP A 123 -16.50 5.56 9.87
CA ASP A 123 -15.78 6.57 10.64
C ASP A 123 -14.32 6.73 10.15
N ALA A 124 -13.66 5.63 9.80
CA ALA A 124 -12.31 5.67 9.26
C ALA A 124 -12.27 6.34 7.88
N ALA A 125 -13.23 6.04 7.00
CA ALA A 125 -13.35 6.63 5.68
C ALA A 125 -13.72 8.12 5.76
N TYR A 126 -14.59 8.53 6.70
CA TYR A 126 -14.90 9.93 6.98
C TYR A 126 -13.68 10.72 7.46
N ARG A 127 -12.88 10.16 8.37
CA ARG A 127 -11.61 10.80 8.80
C ARG A 127 -10.65 10.98 7.63
N ALA A 128 -10.50 9.97 6.78
CA ALA A 128 -9.66 10.03 5.59
C ALA A 128 -10.14 11.12 4.61
N TRP A 129 -11.45 11.24 4.41
CA TRP A 129 -12.06 12.30 3.60
C TRP A 129 -11.73 13.70 4.12
N ASN A 130 -11.78 13.89 5.44
CA ASN A 130 -11.46 15.17 6.04
C ASN A 130 -9.96 15.51 6.04
N ALA A 131 -9.11 14.52 5.89
CA ALA A 131 -7.65 14.67 5.87
C ALA A 131 -7.08 15.05 4.49
N ILE A 132 -7.80 14.82 3.40
CA ILE A 132 -7.35 15.17 2.05
C ILE A 132 -7.65 16.64 1.72
N ASP A 133 -6.90 17.18 0.76
CA ASP A 133 -7.06 18.56 0.28
C ASP A 133 -8.31 18.75 -0.61
N ASP A 134 -8.76 20.00 -0.76
CA ASP A 134 -9.98 20.33 -1.51
C ASP A 134 -9.89 20.00 -3.00
N ALA A 135 -8.71 20.10 -3.61
CA ALA A 135 -8.53 19.74 -5.01
C ALA A 135 -8.75 18.23 -5.20
N THR A 136 -8.19 17.41 -4.32
CA THR A 136 -8.41 15.94 -4.29
C THR A 136 -9.88 15.62 -4.04
N ARG A 137 -10.55 16.30 -3.08
CA ARG A 137 -11.97 16.11 -2.81
C ARG A 137 -12.82 16.38 -4.06
N ASN A 138 -12.54 17.46 -4.79
CA ASN A 138 -13.29 17.80 -6.01
C ASN A 138 -13.12 16.71 -7.07
N VAL A 139 -11.91 16.21 -7.32
CA VAL A 139 -11.65 15.14 -8.29
C VAL A 139 -12.41 13.87 -7.90
N LEU A 140 -12.30 13.43 -6.65
CA LEU A 140 -12.96 12.21 -6.16
C LEU A 140 -14.49 12.36 -6.18
N THR A 141 -15.04 13.55 -5.91
CA THR A 141 -16.49 13.82 -6.00
C THR A 141 -17.00 13.69 -7.44
N ILE A 142 -16.26 14.25 -8.41
CA ILE A 142 -16.61 14.13 -9.82
C ILE A 142 -16.56 12.67 -10.27
N SER A 143 -15.52 11.96 -9.86
CA SER A 143 -15.35 10.53 -10.13
C SER A 143 -16.48 9.69 -9.53
N ALA A 144 -16.89 9.96 -8.28
CA ALA A 144 -17.99 9.28 -7.61
C ALA A 144 -19.33 9.51 -8.33
N LYS A 145 -19.62 10.75 -8.75
CA LYS A 145 -20.86 11.06 -9.52
C LYS A 145 -20.90 10.32 -10.86
N ALA A 146 -19.78 10.27 -11.58
CA ALA A 146 -19.70 9.54 -12.83
C ALA A 146 -19.91 8.02 -12.60
N ALA A 147 -19.31 7.47 -11.55
CA ALA A 147 -19.51 6.07 -11.16
C ALA A 147 -20.98 5.76 -10.84
N VAL A 148 -21.60 6.57 -10.00
CA VAL A 148 -23.00 6.34 -9.57
C VAL A 148 -23.96 6.43 -10.77
N SER A 149 -23.79 7.41 -11.66
CA SER A 149 -24.59 7.53 -12.88
C SER A 149 -24.49 6.28 -13.76
N THR A 150 -23.27 5.79 -14.00
CA THR A 150 -23.06 4.59 -14.80
C THR A 150 -23.61 3.33 -14.09
N LEU A 151 -23.45 3.27 -12.77
CA LEU A 151 -23.96 2.13 -11.98
C LEU A 151 -25.47 2.00 -12.06
N PHE A 152 -26.21 3.10 -12.07
CA PHE A 152 -27.68 3.07 -12.22
C PHE A 152 -28.13 2.53 -13.57
N ASP A 153 -27.35 2.77 -14.62
CA ASP A 153 -27.62 2.18 -15.94
C ASP A 153 -27.31 0.69 -15.99
N MET A 154 -26.27 0.27 -15.26
CA MET A 154 -25.83 -1.14 -15.23
C MET A 154 -26.66 -2.00 -14.27
N GLU A 155 -27.17 -1.40 -13.19
CA GLU A 155 -27.88 -2.10 -12.11
C GLU A 155 -29.19 -1.36 -11.74
N PRO A 156 -30.22 -1.48 -12.58
CA PRO A 156 -31.51 -0.77 -12.39
C PRO A 156 -32.20 -1.10 -11.06
N LEU A 157 -31.94 -2.26 -10.44
CA LEU A 157 -32.52 -2.64 -9.15
C LEU A 157 -32.16 -1.68 -8.01
N ILE A 158 -31.10 -0.88 -8.17
CA ILE A 158 -30.72 0.15 -7.20
C ILE A 158 -31.75 1.28 -7.16
N ILE A 159 -32.27 1.65 -8.32
CA ILE A 159 -33.17 2.81 -8.48
C ILE A 159 -34.64 2.43 -8.75
N GLU A 160 -34.92 1.13 -8.86
CA GLU A 160 -36.29 0.66 -9.02
C GLU A 160 -37.16 1.10 -7.84
N ASP A 161 -38.21 1.86 -8.12
CA ASP A 161 -39.12 2.39 -7.11
C ASP A 161 -39.89 1.26 -6.41
N ASP A 162 -39.74 1.19 -5.09
CA ASP A 162 -40.39 0.22 -4.23
C ASP A 162 -40.52 0.83 -2.82
N GLU A 163 -41.41 0.27 -1.99
CA GLU A 163 -41.67 0.76 -0.63
C GLU A 163 -40.52 0.49 0.37
N ASP A 164 -39.50 -0.30 -0.02
CA ASP A 164 -38.36 -0.62 0.85
C ASP A 164 -37.31 0.51 0.89
N CYS A 165 -36.55 0.54 1.99
CA CYS A 165 -35.42 1.44 2.17
C CYS A 165 -34.11 0.68 1.95
N LEU A 166 -33.27 1.16 1.02
CA LEU A 166 -31.93 0.58 0.81
C LEU A 166 -31.02 0.87 1.99
N GLU A 167 -30.25 -0.12 2.39
CA GLU A 167 -29.17 0.06 3.35
C GLU A 167 -27.82 0.07 2.64
N LEU A 168 -27.06 1.14 2.88
CA LEU A 168 -25.74 1.36 2.29
C LEU A 168 -24.70 1.36 3.40
N PHE A 169 -23.61 0.62 3.26
CA PHE A 169 -22.55 0.64 4.27
C PHE A 169 -21.16 0.31 3.70
N ILE A 170 -20.12 0.82 4.36
CA ILE A 170 -18.73 0.42 4.09
C ILE A 170 -18.48 -0.90 4.83
N GLN A 171 -17.97 -1.88 4.09
CA GLN A 171 -17.69 -3.19 4.65
C GLN A 171 -16.47 -3.16 5.57
N PRO A 172 -16.49 -3.84 6.74
CA PRO A 172 -15.33 -3.95 7.60
C PRO A 172 -14.16 -4.70 6.91
N ASP A 173 -12.93 -4.20 7.08
CA ASP A 173 -11.70 -4.78 6.50
C ASP A 173 -11.51 -6.28 6.85
N THR A 174 -12.07 -6.73 7.97
CA THR A 174 -12.03 -8.12 8.41
C THR A 174 -12.69 -9.09 7.43
N LYS A 175 -13.66 -8.62 6.63
CA LYS A 175 -14.33 -9.43 5.61
C LYS A 175 -13.43 -9.76 4.42
N GLY A 176 -12.49 -8.90 4.08
CA GLY A 176 -11.46 -9.18 3.07
C GLY A 176 -10.57 -10.39 3.41
N VAL A 177 -10.42 -10.73 4.70
CA VAL A 177 -9.68 -11.93 5.15
C VAL A 177 -10.38 -13.21 4.74
N VAL A 178 -11.72 -13.22 4.70
CA VAL A 178 -12.55 -14.37 4.31
C VAL A 178 -12.95 -14.34 2.82
N GLY A 179 -12.29 -13.51 2.01
CA GLY A 179 -12.47 -13.55 0.55
C GLY A 179 -13.45 -12.55 -0.03
N ASP A 180 -14.18 -11.77 0.79
CA ASP A 180 -15.06 -10.72 0.28
C ASP A 180 -14.25 -9.48 -0.13
N VAL A 181 -14.31 -9.11 -1.39
CA VAL A 181 -13.51 -8.02 -1.99
C VAL A 181 -14.26 -6.70 -2.12
N ARG A 182 -15.52 -6.68 -1.66
CA ARG A 182 -16.39 -5.50 -1.73
C ARG A 182 -16.02 -4.49 -0.65
N ASP A 183 -15.97 -3.23 -1.01
CA ASP A 183 -15.69 -2.12 -0.09
C ASP A 183 -17.01 -1.44 0.35
N ILE A 184 -18.01 -1.34 -0.54
CA ILE A 184 -19.35 -0.81 -0.24
C ILE A 184 -20.40 -1.90 -0.57
N ILE A 185 -21.40 -2.03 0.28
CA ILE A 185 -22.56 -2.91 0.06
C ILE A 185 -23.82 -2.07 -0.09
N ILE A 186 -24.64 -2.42 -1.07
CA ILE A 186 -25.99 -1.92 -1.29
C ILE A 186 -26.94 -3.09 -1.04
N LEU A 187 -27.80 -2.98 -0.04
CA LEU A 187 -28.65 -4.08 0.43
C LEU A 187 -30.14 -3.70 0.34
N ARG A 188 -30.92 -4.54 -0.33
CA ARG A 188 -32.39 -4.54 -0.34
C ARG A 188 -32.91 -5.73 0.44
N LYS A 189 -33.14 -5.55 1.74
CA LYS A 189 -33.55 -6.63 2.65
C LYS A 189 -34.88 -7.27 2.27
N HIS A 190 -35.80 -6.47 1.75
CA HIS A 190 -37.16 -6.94 1.42
C HIS A 190 -37.15 -8.04 0.37
N ILE A 191 -36.32 -7.92 -0.65
CA ILE A 191 -36.18 -8.90 -1.74
C ILE A 191 -34.94 -9.81 -1.60
N MET A 192 -34.21 -9.71 -0.48
CA MET A 192 -32.99 -10.47 -0.22
C MET A 192 -31.95 -10.28 -1.34
N TRP A 193 -31.82 -9.05 -1.84
CA TRP A 193 -30.86 -8.70 -2.88
C TRP A 193 -29.77 -7.80 -2.34
N GLU A 194 -28.56 -8.04 -2.77
CA GLU A 194 -27.40 -7.19 -2.48
C GLU A 194 -26.47 -7.11 -3.68
N ILE A 195 -25.78 -5.99 -3.82
CA ILE A 195 -24.69 -5.80 -4.76
C ILE A 195 -23.55 -5.06 -4.07
N GLY A 196 -22.32 -5.39 -4.42
CA GLY A 196 -21.15 -4.75 -3.87
C GLY A 196 -20.46 -3.80 -4.83
N LEU A 197 -19.66 -2.87 -4.28
CA LEU A 197 -18.70 -2.09 -5.04
C LEU A 197 -17.30 -2.32 -4.48
N SER A 198 -16.35 -2.64 -5.35
CA SER A 198 -14.93 -2.63 -5.02
C SER A 198 -14.32 -1.31 -5.50
N ILE A 199 -14.08 -0.41 -4.56
CA ILE A 199 -13.65 0.96 -4.83
C ILE A 199 -12.12 1.04 -4.85
N LYS A 200 -11.56 1.54 -5.94
CA LYS A 200 -10.09 1.63 -6.10
C LYS A 200 -9.70 3.01 -6.64
N HIS A 201 -8.60 3.53 -6.13
CA HIS A 201 -8.00 4.77 -6.61
C HIS A 201 -6.62 4.45 -7.20
N ASN A 202 -6.45 4.68 -8.51
CA ASN A 202 -5.24 4.37 -9.28
C ASN A 202 -4.74 2.92 -9.17
N HIS A 203 -5.64 1.96 -8.88
CA HIS A 203 -5.28 0.59 -8.61
C HIS A 203 -6.20 -0.41 -9.31
N PHE A 204 -5.60 -1.31 -10.11
CA PHE A 204 -6.33 -2.24 -10.97
C PHE A 204 -6.55 -3.64 -10.36
N ALA A 205 -5.79 -4.06 -9.36
CA ALA A 205 -5.98 -5.37 -8.75
C ALA A 205 -7.22 -5.39 -7.84
N VAL A 206 -7.94 -6.51 -7.85
CA VAL A 206 -9.09 -6.73 -6.95
C VAL A 206 -8.59 -7.13 -5.57
N LYS A 207 -7.68 -8.11 -5.51
CA LYS A 207 -7.09 -8.63 -4.27
C LYS A 207 -5.60 -8.85 -4.43
N HIS A 208 -4.82 -8.51 -3.40
CA HIS A 208 -3.40 -8.83 -3.30
C HIS A 208 -3.21 -10.06 -2.43
N SER A 209 -3.23 -11.22 -3.04
CA SER A 209 -2.87 -12.45 -2.36
C SER A 209 -1.34 -12.63 -2.38
N ARG A 210 -0.77 -13.08 -1.26
CA ARG A 210 0.67 -13.27 -1.10
C ARG A 210 0.95 -14.71 -0.69
N LEU A 211 2.01 -15.28 -1.25
CA LEU A 211 2.61 -16.49 -0.74
C LEU A 211 3.47 -16.15 0.49
N GLY A 212 3.62 -17.08 1.42
CA GLY A 212 4.38 -16.84 2.63
C GLY A 212 4.92 -18.11 3.24
N LYS A 213 5.95 -17.98 4.08
CA LYS A 213 6.66 -19.10 4.70
C LYS A 213 5.77 -20.08 5.48
N GLN A 214 4.68 -19.58 6.06
CA GLN A 214 3.75 -20.35 6.90
C GLN A 214 2.33 -20.41 6.36
N LEU A 215 2.10 -19.76 5.22
CA LEU A 215 0.78 -19.70 4.62
C LEU A 215 0.59 -20.88 3.68
N ASP A 216 -0.21 -21.85 4.10
CA ASP A 216 -0.74 -22.86 3.19
C ASP A 216 -1.79 -22.23 2.29
N PHE A 217 -1.36 -21.84 1.09
CA PHE A 217 -2.28 -21.21 0.16
C PHE A 217 -3.30 -22.18 -0.39
N GLY A 218 -2.92 -23.44 -0.55
CA GLY A 218 -3.82 -24.49 -1.02
C GLY A 218 -4.99 -24.71 -0.08
N GLU A 219 -4.71 -24.93 1.21
CA GLU A 219 -5.72 -25.02 2.24
C GLU A 219 -6.60 -23.76 2.30
N LYS A 220 -5.98 -22.59 2.21
CA LYS A 220 -6.70 -21.32 2.37
C LYS A 220 -7.52 -20.93 1.15
N TRP A 221 -7.05 -21.22 -0.08
CA TRP A 221 -7.68 -20.72 -1.29
C TRP A 221 -8.65 -21.71 -1.91
N PHE A 222 -8.38 -22.99 -1.78
CA PHE A 222 -9.21 -24.04 -2.38
C PHE A 222 -9.39 -25.29 -1.51
N GLU A 223 -9.11 -25.18 -0.20
CA GLU A 223 -9.37 -26.20 0.83
C GLU A 223 -8.64 -27.54 0.61
N VAL A 224 -7.51 -27.49 -0.11
CA VAL A 224 -6.62 -28.64 -0.31
C VAL A 224 -5.24 -28.25 0.18
N PRO A 225 -4.71 -28.87 1.23
CA PRO A 225 -3.38 -28.56 1.74
C PRO A 225 -2.29 -28.70 0.68
N CYS A 226 -1.33 -27.80 0.70
CA CYS A 226 -0.17 -27.89 -0.16
C CYS A 226 0.65 -29.16 0.12
N SER A 227 1.17 -29.74 -0.96
CA SER A 227 1.98 -30.97 -0.89
C SER A 227 3.33 -30.77 -0.19
N ASN A 228 3.92 -31.87 0.26
CA ASN A 228 5.28 -31.83 0.79
C ASN A 228 6.29 -31.39 -0.27
N GLU A 229 6.05 -31.73 -1.54
CA GLU A 229 6.85 -31.33 -2.68
C GLU A 229 6.89 -29.82 -2.82
N TYR A 230 5.73 -29.15 -2.77
CA TYR A 230 5.63 -27.68 -2.76
C TYR A 230 6.46 -27.08 -1.61
N TRP A 231 6.27 -27.58 -0.39
CA TRP A 231 6.99 -27.06 0.78
C TRP A 231 8.50 -27.28 0.69
N ASN A 232 8.95 -28.40 0.13
CA ASN A 232 10.38 -28.67 -0.10
C ASN A 232 11.01 -27.71 -1.12
N GLU A 233 10.24 -27.28 -2.14
CA GLU A 233 10.71 -26.32 -3.13
C GLU A 233 10.76 -24.89 -2.59
N VAL A 234 9.72 -24.43 -1.88
CA VAL A 234 9.61 -23.03 -1.48
C VAL A 234 10.33 -22.70 -0.16
N LYS A 235 10.49 -23.66 0.74
CA LYS A 235 11.13 -23.46 2.05
C LYS A 235 12.55 -22.90 1.95
N PRO A 236 13.46 -23.42 1.09
CA PRO A 236 14.79 -22.86 0.94
C PRO A 236 14.77 -21.40 0.45
N ILE A 237 13.80 -21.04 -0.38
CA ILE A 237 13.64 -19.65 -0.89
C ILE A 237 13.26 -18.72 0.24
N PHE A 238 12.30 -19.11 1.07
CA PHE A 238 11.89 -18.32 2.23
C PHE A 238 12.95 -18.25 3.33
N GLU A 239 13.77 -19.30 3.50
CA GLU A 239 14.93 -19.29 4.39
C GLU A 239 15.98 -18.30 3.89
N TYR A 240 16.33 -18.36 2.62
CA TYR A 240 17.22 -17.38 1.99
C TYR A 240 16.72 -15.94 2.20
N LEU A 241 15.44 -15.68 1.96
CA LEU A 241 14.86 -14.35 2.18
C LEU A 241 14.91 -13.92 3.67
N ALA A 242 14.72 -14.85 4.59
CA ALA A 242 14.80 -14.56 6.01
C ALA A 242 16.23 -14.21 6.44
N ASP A 243 17.24 -14.90 5.91
CA ASP A 243 18.64 -14.63 6.16
C ASP A 243 19.06 -13.26 5.61
N GLU A 244 18.65 -12.93 4.39
CA GLU A 244 18.89 -11.62 3.77
C GLU A 244 18.24 -10.46 4.56
N ILE A 245 17.04 -10.68 5.11
CA ILE A 245 16.37 -9.72 6.01
C ILE A 245 17.14 -9.60 7.33
N ALA A 246 17.62 -10.70 7.90
CA ALA A 246 18.42 -10.68 9.13
C ALA A 246 19.73 -9.93 8.95
N ASP A 247 20.31 -10.00 7.75
CA ASP A 247 21.49 -9.22 7.34
C ASP A 247 21.17 -7.74 7.03
N GLY A 248 19.91 -7.32 7.18
CA GLY A 248 19.46 -5.94 6.99
C GLY A 248 19.29 -5.53 5.53
N LYS A 249 19.32 -6.46 4.58
CA LYS A 249 19.14 -6.18 3.15
C LYS A 249 17.67 -5.92 2.81
N LYS A 250 17.44 -4.96 1.94
CA LYS A 250 16.12 -4.67 1.40
C LYS A 250 15.87 -5.49 0.14
N TRP A 251 14.60 -5.73 -0.17
CA TRP A 251 14.19 -6.40 -1.41
C TRP A 251 14.81 -5.80 -2.68
N SER A 252 14.96 -4.46 -2.73
CA SER A 252 15.60 -3.76 -3.85
C SER A 252 17.08 -4.10 -4.04
N GLU A 253 17.76 -4.54 -2.99
CA GLU A 253 19.20 -4.81 -2.94
C GLU A 253 19.55 -6.26 -3.25
N LEU A 254 18.54 -7.15 -3.32
CA LEU A 254 18.76 -8.57 -3.64
C LEU A 254 19.17 -8.74 -5.10
N PRO A 255 20.34 -9.34 -5.35
CA PRO A 255 20.76 -9.67 -6.71
C PRO A 255 19.92 -10.84 -7.27
N ASN A 256 19.71 -10.85 -8.57
CA ASN A 256 19.04 -11.95 -9.29
C ASN A 256 17.70 -12.43 -8.72
N LYS A 257 16.99 -11.58 -7.99
CA LYS A 257 15.72 -11.92 -7.32
C LYS A 257 14.64 -12.48 -8.24
N GLU A 258 14.67 -12.12 -9.52
CA GLU A 258 13.79 -12.70 -10.51
C GLU A 258 14.09 -14.19 -10.72
N ARG A 259 15.35 -14.54 -10.96
CA ARG A 259 15.82 -15.91 -11.21
C ARG A 259 15.78 -16.78 -9.95
N ASP A 260 16.21 -16.24 -8.80
CA ASP A 260 16.48 -17.04 -7.60
C ASP A 260 15.28 -17.06 -6.62
N VAL A 261 14.32 -16.14 -6.78
CA VAL A 261 13.12 -16.05 -5.92
C VAL A 261 11.84 -16.10 -6.73
N TYR A 262 11.62 -15.14 -7.64
CA TYR A 262 10.32 -14.97 -8.32
C TYR A 262 9.95 -16.18 -9.20
N ILE A 263 10.83 -16.57 -10.09
CA ILE A 263 10.57 -17.67 -11.04
C ILE A 263 10.37 -19.00 -10.31
N PRO A 264 11.25 -19.40 -9.36
CA PRO A 264 11.04 -20.65 -8.61
C PRO A 264 9.74 -20.65 -7.80
N LEU A 265 9.40 -19.55 -7.10
CA LEU A 265 8.14 -19.46 -6.35
C LEU A 265 6.91 -19.57 -7.27
N LEU A 266 6.93 -18.91 -8.43
CA LEU A 266 5.83 -19.00 -9.38
C LEU A 266 5.70 -20.40 -9.99
N ASN A 267 6.81 -21.06 -10.30
CA ASN A 267 6.80 -22.42 -10.81
C ASN A 267 6.25 -23.40 -9.77
N ALA A 268 6.72 -23.33 -8.54
CA ALA A 268 6.21 -24.16 -7.45
C ALA A 268 4.71 -23.93 -7.23
N PHE A 269 4.27 -22.67 -7.25
CA PHE A 269 2.86 -22.28 -7.11
C PHE A 269 2.00 -22.87 -8.24
N ILE A 270 2.42 -22.74 -9.50
CA ILE A 270 1.70 -23.26 -10.66
C ILE A 270 1.64 -24.79 -10.61
N THR A 271 2.78 -25.45 -10.33
CA THR A 271 2.86 -26.91 -10.22
C THR A 271 1.91 -27.43 -9.15
N GLU A 272 1.84 -26.76 -8.01
CA GLU A 272 0.98 -27.17 -6.91
C GLU A 272 -0.51 -27.03 -7.25
N ILE A 273 -0.90 -25.93 -7.94
CA ILE A 273 -2.29 -25.76 -8.40
C ILE A 273 -2.67 -26.89 -9.37
N VAL A 274 -1.80 -27.17 -10.37
CA VAL A 274 -2.04 -28.23 -11.37
C VAL A 274 -2.14 -29.59 -10.69
N ARG A 275 -1.30 -29.87 -9.69
CA ARG A 275 -1.36 -31.10 -8.90
C ARG A 275 -2.71 -31.21 -8.16
N ALA A 276 -3.10 -30.15 -7.45
CA ALA A 276 -4.36 -30.13 -6.70
C ALA A 276 -5.55 -30.33 -7.64
N ASP A 277 -5.59 -29.63 -8.77
CA ASP A 277 -6.66 -29.73 -9.78
C ASP A 277 -6.77 -31.13 -10.40
N SER A 278 -5.63 -31.83 -10.56
CA SER A 278 -5.62 -33.21 -11.08
C SER A 278 -6.19 -34.27 -10.09
N THR A 279 -6.29 -33.92 -8.81
CA THR A 279 -6.67 -34.86 -7.74
C THR A 279 -7.94 -34.48 -6.98
N HIS A 280 -8.38 -33.24 -7.11
CA HIS A 280 -9.56 -32.71 -6.42
C HIS A 280 -10.45 -31.93 -7.39
N GLU A 281 -11.75 -32.10 -7.24
CA GLU A 281 -12.73 -31.35 -8.04
C GLU A 281 -12.84 -29.90 -7.54
N ASN A 282 -13.20 -28.99 -8.45
CA ASN A 282 -13.54 -27.60 -8.17
C ASN A 282 -12.38 -26.71 -7.68
N VAL A 283 -11.12 -27.12 -7.82
CA VAL A 283 -9.95 -26.27 -7.43
C VAL A 283 -9.96 -24.93 -8.16
N PRO A 284 -10.14 -24.84 -9.50
CA PRO A 284 -10.22 -23.58 -10.20
C PRO A 284 -11.38 -22.70 -9.73
N GLN A 285 -12.56 -23.28 -9.48
CA GLN A 285 -13.71 -22.55 -8.98
C GLN A 285 -13.43 -21.93 -7.61
N LYS A 286 -12.97 -22.71 -6.65
CA LYS A 286 -12.63 -22.24 -5.30
C LYS A 286 -11.54 -21.19 -5.31
N MET A 287 -10.53 -21.33 -6.21
CA MET A 287 -9.48 -20.33 -6.38
C MET A 287 -10.06 -19.00 -6.89
N VAL A 288 -10.96 -19.03 -7.85
CA VAL A 288 -11.65 -17.82 -8.35
C VAL A 288 -12.51 -17.22 -7.24
N GLU A 289 -13.28 -18.02 -6.51
CA GLU A 289 -14.08 -17.56 -5.37
C GLU A 289 -13.22 -16.92 -4.28
N TYR A 290 -12.05 -17.47 -3.99
CA TYR A 290 -11.11 -16.87 -3.04
C TYR A 290 -10.55 -15.53 -3.54
N LEU A 291 -10.20 -15.42 -4.83
CA LEU A 291 -9.56 -14.24 -5.42
C LEU A 291 -10.55 -13.11 -5.72
N LEU A 292 -11.76 -13.44 -6.16
CA LEU A 292 -12.79 -12.47 -6.56
C LEU A 292 -13.92 -12.34 -5.56
N GLY A 293 -14.06 -13.31 -4.62
CA GLY A 293 -15.19 -13.41 -3.72
C GLY A 293 -16.33 -14.26 -4.30
N GLN A 294 -17.37 -14.47 -3.48
CA GLN A 294 -18.56 -15.26 -3.82
C GLN A 294 -19.78 -14.38 -4.07
N PHE A 295 -19.63 -13.08 -4.05
CA PHE A 295 -20.72 -12.12 -4.19
C PHE A 295 -20.54 -11.26 -5.42
N ASP A 296 -21.61 -10.86 -6.02
CA ASP A 296 -21.60 -9.96 -7.17
C ASP A 296 -21.15 -8.56 -6.76
N PHE A 297 -20.31 -7.97 -7.60
CA PHE A 297 -19.82 -6.62 -7.38
C PHE A 297 -19.39 -5.93 -8.67
N TYR A 298 -19.44 -4.60 -8.64
CA TYR A 298 -18.83 -3.75 -9.63
C TYR A 298 -17.51 -3.20 -9.11
N LYS A 299 -16.50 -3.15 -9.97
CA LYS A 299 -15.22 -2.55 -9.62
C LYS A 299 -15.15 -1.12 -10.15
N VAL A 300 -15.08 -0.17 -9.23
CA VAL A 300 -15.03 1.27 -9.55
C VAL A 300 -13.61 1.78 -9.37
N ILE A 301 -12.99 2.30 -10.44
CA ILE A 301 -11.61 2.79 -10.44
C ILE A 301 -11.58 4.26 -10.83
N SER A 302 -11.08 5.11 -9.93
CA SER A 302 -10.70 6.49 -10.27
C SER A 302 -9.26 6.53 -10.76
N ILE A 303 -9.01 7.11 -11.93
CA ILE A 303 -7.68 7.17 -12.56
C ILE A 303 -7.28 8.63 -12.74
N ASP A 304 -6.44 9.16 -11.86
CA ASP A 304 -6.05 10.57 -11.82
C ASP A 304 -5.39 11.05 -13.12
N ASN A 305 -4.42 10.30 -13.63
CA ASN A 305 -3.63 10.71 -14.80
C ASN A 305 -4.44 10.77 -16.11
N LYS A 306 -5.63 10.20 -16.13
CA LYS A 306 -6.50 10.15 -17.30
C LYS A 306 -7.81 10.94 -17.09
N TYR A 307 -8.09 11.39 -15.86
CA TYR A 307 -9.37 11.98 -15.46
C TYR A 307 -10.57 11.11 -15.87
N VAL A 308 -10.43 9.80 -15.69
CA VAL A 308 -11.41 8.79 -16.10
C VAL A 308 -11.84 7.99 -14.87
N THR A 309 -13.14 7.74 -14.78
CA THR A 309 -13.69 6.71 -13.88
C THR A 309 -14.07 5.50 -14.74
N GLN A 310 -13.59 4.34 -14.34
CA GLN A 310 -13.89 3.07 -15.00
C GLN A 310 -14.73 2.20 -14.05
N ILE A 311 -15.77 1.58 -14.59
CA ILE A 311 -16.55 0.53 -13.94
C ILE A 311 -16.42 -0.74 -14.73
#